data_72d2a23d296c0dc3ca8b6d05e264ab3a
#
_entry.id   72d2a23d296c0dc3ca8b6d05e264ab3a
#
_cell.length_a   1.000
_cell.length_b   1.000
_cell.length_c   1.000
_cell.angle_alpha   90.00
_cell.angle_beta   90.00
_cell.angle_gamma   90.00
#
_symmetry.space_group_name_H-M   'P 1'
#
loop_
_entity.id
_entity.type
_entity.pdbx_description
1 polymer ?
#
loop_
_entity_poly.entity_id
_entity_poly.type
_entity_poly.pdbx_seq_one_letter_code
_entity_poly.pdbx_strand_id
1 'polypeptide(L)'
;MPKLTIGLVLPDVLGTYGDDGNALVLRERARRRGIDASIERIMLHDDVPPSCDLYTLGGGEDSAQLLAAARLSASPGLQAAAADGRPIFAVCAGLQVLGHTFRAHGNEVEGVGLLDVTTAPLTRRATGELASEPTRAGITAELSEPLTGFENHMGATVLGPDASALGRVTRGVGNGADGEKVDGVVQGSVIATYMHGPALARNPQLADLLIARALDIPLAELEPLELDAVTKLREERLR
;
A
#
# COMPACT_ATOMS: atom_id res chain seq x y z
N MET A 1 -17.07 -14.04 17.18
CA MET A 1 -15.72 -13.53 16.85
C MET A 1 -15.85 -12.59 15.66
N PRO A 2 -15.22 -11.44 15.66
CA PRO A 2 -15.22 -10.58 14.48
C PRO A 2 -14.56 -11.32 13.32
N LYS A 3 -15.08 -11.09 12.10
CA LYS A 3 -14.53 -11.64 10.88
C LYS A 3 -13.81 -10.56 10.11
N LEU A 4 -12.76 -10.92 9.38
CA LEU A 4 -12.00 -10.01 8.53
C LEU A 4 -11.64 -10.72 7.22
N THR A 5 -12.16 -10.21 6.10
CA THR A 5 -11.83 -10.71 4.78
C THR A 5 -10.87 -9.73 4.09
N ILE A 6 -9.69 -10.21 3.73
CA ILE A 6 -8.63 -9.44 3.10
C ILE A 6 -8.61 -9.77 1.61
N GLY A 7 -8.94 -8.82 0.76
CA GLY A 7 -8.83 -8.95 -0.69
C GLY A 7 -7.37 -8.80 -1.13
N LEU A 8 -6.77 -9.86 -1.64
CA LEU A 8 -5.45 -9.83 -2.28
C LEU A 8 -5.67 -9.68 -3.78
N VAL A 9 -5.47 -8.47 -4.28
CA VAL A 9 -5.86 -8.06 -5.63
C VAL A 9 -4.75 -8.34 -6.63
N LEU A 10 -5.06 -9.11 -7.67
CA LEU A 10 -4.20 -9.46 -8.80
C LEU A 10 -2.83 -10.05 -8.41
N PRO A 11 -2.76 -11.02 -7.47
CA PRO A 11 -1.49 -11.58 -7.03
C PRO A 11 -0.74 -12.34 -8.12
N ASP A 12 -1.41 -12.75 -9.18
CA ASP A 12 -0.84 -13.38 -10.36
C ASP A 12 -0.14 -12.39 -11.31
N VAL A 13 -0.33 -11.08 -11.11
CA VAL A 13 0.27 -10.00 -11.90
C VAL A 13 1.08 -9.03 -11.02
N LEU A 14 0.57 -8.65 -9.86
CA LEU A 14 1.14 -7.64 -8.95
C LEU A 14 1.78 -8.27 -7.70
N GLY A 15 2.55 -9.36 -7.84
CA GLY A 15 3.18 -10.06 -6.71
C GLY A 15 4.69 -10.20 -6.83
N THR A 16 5.34 -9.48 -7.75
CA THR A 16 6.74 -9.71 -8.16
C THR A 16 7.75 -9.63 -7.02
N TYR A 17 7.57 -8.75 -6.05
CA TYR A 17 8.51 -8.51 -4.95
C TYR A 17 8.08 -9.16 -3.62
N GLY A 18 7.15 -10.12 -3.68
CA GLY A 18 6.63 -10.78 -2.47
C GLY A 18 5.66 -9.93 -1.67
N ASP A 19 5.06 -8.91 -2.29
CA ASP A 19 4.11 -7.98 -1.64
C ASP A 19 2.79 -8.67 -1.24
N ASP A 20 2.47 -9.85 -1.78
CA ASP A 20 1.43 -10.76 -1.26
C ASP A 20 1.60 -11.01 0.25
N GLY A 21 2.81 -10.93 0.74
CA GLY A 21 3.14 -11.00 2.15
C GLY A 21 2.43 -9.96 3.01
N ASN A 22 2.01 -8.81 2.45
CA ASN A 22 1.24 -7.82 3.19
C ASN A 22 -0.12 -8.39 3.65
N ALA A 23 -0.82 -9.11 2.77
CA ALA A 23 -2.07 -9.79 3.14
C ALA A 23 -1.83 -10.90 4.19
N LEU A 24 -0.70 -11.63 4.09
CA LEU A 24 -0.33 -12.65 5.07
C LEU A 24 -0.05 -12.03 6.45
N VAL A 25 0.65 -10.90 6.50
CA VAL A 25 0.93 -10.15 7.74
C VAL A 25 -0.37 -9.70 8.40
N LEU A 26 -1.26 -9.09 7.64
CA LEU A 26 -2.57 -8.64 8.14
C LEU A 26 -3.37 -9.81 8.71
N ARG A 27 -3.50 -10.90 7.96
CA ARG A 27 -4.20 -12.10 8.42
C ARG A 27 -3.60 -12.67 9.71
N GLU A 28 -2.28 -12.81 9.76
CA GLU A 28 -1.61 -13.40 10.91
C GLU A 28 -1.74 -12.50 12.15
N ARG A 29 -1.58 -11.18 11.99
CA ARG A 29 -1.74 -10.22 13.09
C ARG A 29 -3.17 -10.19 13.61
N ALA A 30 -4.17 -10.30 12.74
CA ALA A 30 -5.59 -10.42 13.12
C ALA A 30 -5.86 -11.72 13.88
N ARG A 31 -5.39 -12.85 13.34
CA ARG A 31 -5.57 -14.18 13.97
C ARG A 31 -4.96 -14.31 15.36
N ARG A 32 -3.79 -13.70 15.57
CA ARG A 32 -3.14 -13.65 16.89
C ARG A 32 -3.95 -12.89 17.94
N ARG A 33 -4.89 -12.06 17.49
CA ARG A 33 -5.86 -11.33 18.33
C ARG A 33 -7.22 -12.03 18.42
N GLY A 34 -7.34 -13.28 17.97
CA GLY A 34 -8.60 -14.02 17.98
C GLY A 34 -9.63 -13.57 16.94
N ILE A 35 -9.21 -12.77 15.93
CA ILE A 35 -10.07 -12.35 14.82
C ILE A 35 -10.05 -13.45 13.76
N ASP A 36 -11.23 -13.90 13.30
CA ASP A 36 -11.34 -14.88 12.21
C ASP A 36 -11.02 -14.21 10.86
N ALA A 37 -9.74 -14.25 10.46
CA ALA A 37 -9.25 -13.57 9.28
C ALA A 37 -8.96 -14.54 8.12
N SER A 38 -9.42 -14.20 6.92
CA SER A 38 -9.20 -14.93 5.68
C SER A 38 -8.66 -14.03 4.57
N ILE A 39 -8.00 -14.63 3.58
CA ILE A 39 -7.54 -13.95 2.37
C ILE A 39 -8.37 -14.48 1.21
N GLU A 40 -9.02 -13.56 0.50
CA GLU A 40 -9.64 -13.79 -0.80
C GLU A 40 -8.66 -13.38 -1.89
N ARG A 41 -8.23 -14.35 -2.72
CA ARG A 41 -7.33 -14.10 -3.86
C ARG A 41 -8.17 -13.72 -5.07
N ILE A 42 -8.01 -12.51 -5.53
CA ILE A 42 -8.74 -11.94 -6.67
C ILE A 42 -7.78 -11.94 -7.85
N MET A 43 -7.91 -12.93 -8.73
CA MET A 43 -7.02 -13.16 -9.86
C MET A 43 -7.35 -12.22 -11.04
N LEU A 44 -6.49 -12.18 -12.04
CA LEU A 44 -6.66 -11.31 -13.22
C LEU A 44 -8.02 -11.48 -13.93
N HIS A 45 -8.60 -12.67 -13.87
CA HIS A 45 -9.88 -12.97 -14.52
C HIS A 45 -11.10 -12.75 -13.63
N ASP A 46 -10.90 -12.46 -12.34
CA ASP A 46 -11.98 -12.28 -11.39
C ASP A 46 -12.40 -10.80 -11.33
N ASP A 47 -13.68 -10.54 -11.10
CA ASP A 47 -14.12 -9.21 -10.72
C ASP A 47 -13.72 -8.94 -9.27
N VAL A 48 -13.30 -7.69 -8.99
CA VAL A 48 -12.98 -7.30 -7.62
C VAL A 48 -14.28 -7.17 -6.83
N PRO A 49 -14.52 -8.01 -5.81
CA PRO A 49 -15.69 -7.85 -4.97
C PRO A 49 -15.55 -6.58 -4.10
N PRO A 50 -16.61 -5.74 -3.97
CA PRO A 50 -16.56 -4.59 -3.07
C PRO A 50 -16.74 -4.96 -1.59
N SER A 51 -16.94 -6.25 -1.30
CA SER A 51 -17.37 -6.76 0.02
C SER A 51 -16.23 -7.21 0.94
N CYS A 52 -14.96 -7.22 0.49
CA CYS A 52 -13.86 -7.45 1.40
C CYS A 52 -13.72 -6.29 2.40
N ASP A 53 -13.24 -6.57 3.60
CA ASP A 53 -13.11 -5.58 4.67
C ASP A 53 -11.89 -4.68 4.48
N LEU A 54 -10.85 -5.17 3.79
CA LEU A 54 -9.69 -4.40 3.35
C LEU A 54 -9.04 -5.05 2.12
N TYR A 55 -8.21 -4.29 1.39
CA TYR A 55 -7.57 -4.77 0.17
C TYR A 55 -6.07 -4.50 0.16
N THR A 56 -5.31 -5.39 -0.51
CA THR A 56 -3.87 -5.19 -0.75
C THR A 56 -3.55 -5.39 -2.23
N LEU A 57 -2.69 -4.50 -2.76
CA LEU A 57 -2.14 -4.56 -4.11
C LEU A 57 -0.62 -4.52 -4.02
N GLY A 58 0.05 -5.37 -4.75
CA GLY A 58 1.52 -5.42 -4.77
C GLY A 58 2.16 -4.64 -5.91
N GLY A 59 3.48 -4.79 -6.04
CA GLY A 59 4.29 -4.26 -7.13
C GLY A 59 4.35 -5.20 -8.34
N GLY A 60 4.76 -4.65 -9.47
CA GLY A 60 4.92 -5.39 -10.72
C GLY A 60 5.68 -4.59 -11.76
N GLU A 61 6.10 -5.26 -12.83
CA GLU A 61 6.78 -4.68 -13.97
C GLU A 61 5.77 -4.08 -14.99
N ASP A 62 6.26 -3.34 -15.97
CA ASP A 62 5.45 -2.60 -16.96
C ASP A 62 4.28 -3.41 -17.56
N SER A 63 4.53 -4.64 -18.00
CA SER A 63 3.47 -5.50 -18.59
C SER A 63 2.40 -5.87 -17.56
N ALA A 64 2.79 -6.10 -16.30
CA ALA A 64 1.87 -6.36 -15.21
C ALA A 64 1.03 -5.13 -14.87
N GLN A 65 1.63 -3.94 -14.91
CA GLN A 65 0.92 -2.68 -14.70
C GLN A 65 -0.16 -2.44 -15.75
N LEU A 66 0.14 -2.71 -17.04
CA LEU A 66 -0.83 -2.59 -18.14
C LEU A 66 -2.04 -3.52 -17.94
N LEU A 67 -1.78 -4.78 -17.60
CA LEU A 67 -2.83 -5.76 -17.33
C LEU A 67 -3.68 -5.36 -16.11
N ALA A 68 -3.03 -4.91 -15.03
CA ALA A 68 -3.69 -4.49 -13.82
C ALA A 68 -4.57 -3.24 -14.04
N ALA A 69 -4.05 -2.22 -14.74
CA ALA A 69 -4.80 -1.01 -15.07
C ALA A 69 -6.05 -1.34 -15.91
N ALA A 70 -5.89 -2.12 -16.98
CA ALA A 70 -7.00 -2.54 -17.82
C ALA A 70 -8.07 -3.33 -17.04
N ARG A 71 -7.64 -4.26 -16.16
CA ARG A 71 -8.57 -5.08 -15.37
C ARG A 71 -9.31 -4.26 -14.32
N LEU A 72 -8.60 -3.42 -13.55
CA LEU A 72 -9.20 -2.63 -12.49
C LEU A 72 -10.11 -1.52 -13.03
N SER A 73 -9.82 -0.96 -14.21
CA SER A 73 -10.73 -0.02 -14.88
C SER A 73 -12.00 -0.69 -15.38
N ALA A 74 -11.94 -1.96 -15.75
CA ALA A 74 -13.10 -2.74 -16.18
C ALA A 74 -13.93 -3.30 -15.01
N SER A 75 -13.36 -3.35 -13.78
CA SER A 75 -14.02 -3.91 -12.59
C SER A 75 -14.08 -2.84 -11.48
N PRO A 76 -15.20 -2.12 -11.31
CA PRO A 76 -15.33 -0.98 -10.41
C PRO A 76 -15.42 -1.36 -8.92
N GLY A 77 -15.27 -2.63 -8.57
CA GLY A 77 -15.44 -3.10 -7.18
C GLY A 77 -14.45 -2.47 -6.20
N LEU A 78 -13.19 -2.21 -6.65
CA LEU A 78 -12.21 -1.56 -5.79
C LEU A 78 -12.54 -0.08 -5.53
N GLN A 79 -13.05 0.63 -6.56
CA GLN A 79 -13.53 2.00 -6.44
C GLN A 79 -14.74 2.09 -5.52
N ALA A 80 -15.68 1.13 -5.63
CA ALA A 80 -16.83 1.03 -4.74
C ALA A 80 -16.39 0.78 -3.29
N ALA A 81 -15.46 -0.13 -3.05
CA ALA A 81 -14.89 -0.40 -1.73
C ALA A 81 -14.22 0.86 -1.12
N ALA A 82 -13.46 1.62 -1.92
CA ALA A 82 -12.85 2.87 -1.46
C ALA A 82 -13.91 3.92 -1.10
N ALA A 83 -14.97 4.05 -1.91
CA ALA A 83 -16.08 4.95 -1.64
C ALA A 83 -16.84 4.60 -0.35
N ASP A 84 -16.91 3.30 -0.02
CA ASP A 84 -17.47 2.79 1.25
C ASP A 84 -16.48 2.90 2.43
N GLY A 85 -15.29 3.51 2.22
CA GLY A 85 -14.29 3.71 3.27
C GLY A 85 -13.49 2.46 3.62
N ARG A 86 -13.55 1.39 2.80
CA ARG A 86 -12.74 0.17 3.03
C ARG A 86 -11.26 0.48 2.83
N PRO A 87 -10.38 0.13 3.79
CA PRO A 87 -8.96 0.38 3.64
C PRO A 87 -8.37 -0.35 2.42
N ILE A 88 -7.55 0.37 1.65
CA ILE A 88 -6.78 -0.19 0.54
C ILE A 88 -5.31 0.12 0.77
N PHE A 89 -4.46 -0.89 0.74
CA PHE A 89 -3.01 -0.76 0.84
C PHE A 89 -2.34 -1.17 -0.46
N ALA A 90 -1.64 -0.23 -1.12
CA ALA A 90 -1.00 -0.46 -2.41
C ALA A 90 0.51 -0.20 -2.35
N VAL A 91 1.29 -1.02 -3.07
CA VAL A 91 2.75 -0.93 -3.10
C VAL A 91 3.24 -0.73 -4.53
N CYS A 92 4.14 0.25 -4.73
CA CYS A 92 4.90 0.47 -5.96
C CYS A 92 4.02 0.53 -7.22
N ALA A 93 4.00 -0.50 -8.07
CA ALA A 93 3.14 -0.56 -9.25
C ALA A 93 1.64 -0.42 -8.88
N GLY A 94 1.23 -0.96 -7.74
CA GLY A 94 -0.14 -0.78 -7.22
C GLY A 94 -0.47 0.69 -6.99
N LEU A 95 0.45 1.48 -6.39
CA LEU A 95 0.30 2.93 -6.23
C LEU A 95 0.12 3.61 -7.59
N GLN A 96 1.00 3.28 -8.56
CA GLN A 96 1.03 3.90 -9.89
C GLN A 96 -0.26 3.62 -10.68
N VAL A 97 -0.71 2.37 -10.68
CA VAL A 97 -1.93 1.93 -11.35
C VAL A 97 -3.18 2.59 -10.77
N LEU A 98 -3.21 2.86 -9.47
CA LEU A 98 -4.33 3.54 -8.82
C LEU A 98 -4.36 5.06 -9.09
N GLY A 99 -3.28 5.66 -9.61
CA GLY A 99 -3.20 7.07 -10.00
C GLY A 99 -3.95 7.41 -11.29
N HIS A 100 -3.78 8.64 -11.75
CA HIS A 100 -4.36 9.10 -13.03
C HIS A 100 -3.58 8.58 -14.23
N THR A 101 -2.25 8.74 -14.21
CA THR A 101 -1.37 8.27 -15.28
C THR A 101 -0.05 7.73 -14.74
N PHE A 102 0.52 6.79 -15.46
CA PHE A 102 1.86 6.25 -15.21
C PHE A 102 2.58 5.94 -16.54
N ARG A 103 3.86 5.56 -16.50
CA ARG A 103 4.63 5.18 -17.70
C ARG A 103 4.90 3.67 -17.71
N ALA A 104 4.59 3.03 -18.83
CA ALA A 104 4.94 1.63 -19.09
C ALA A 104 5.42 1.48 -20.53
N HIS A 105 6.52 0.77 -20.74
CA HIS A 105 7.17 0.61 -22.07
C HIS A 105 7.38 1.93 -22.82
N GLY A 106 7.71 3.00 -22.09
CA GLY A 106 7.95 4.33 -22.65
C GLY A 106 6.70 5.12 -23.04
N ASN A 107 5.50 4.56 -22.88
CA ASN A 107 4.24 5.23 -23.17
C ASN A 107 3.57 5.71 -21.89
N GLU A 108 2.78 6.78 -22.01
CA GLU A 108 1.86 7.19 -20.95
C GLU A 108 0.61 6.31 -21.01
N VAL A 109 0.17 5.86 -19.85
CA VAL A 109 -0.94 4.93 -19.67
C VAL A 109 -1.90 5.52 -18.64
N GLU A 110 -3.19 5.47 -18.92
CA GLU A 110 -4.24 5.83 -17.97
C GLU A 110 -4.31 4.80 -16.84
N GLY A 111 -4.31 5.28 -15.61
CA GLY A 111 -4.56 4.49 -14.41
C GLY A 111 -6.03 4.43 -14.06
N VAL A 112 -6.33 3.98 -12.85
CA VAL A 112 -7.70 3.81 -12.34
C VAL A 112 -8.32 5.15 -11.89
N GLY A 113 -7.47 6.15 -11.59
CA GLY A 113 -7.91 7.47 -11.11
C GLY A 113 -8.48 7.47 -9.70
N LEU A 114 -8.13 6.48 -8.89
CA LEU A 114 -8.56 6.38 -7.48
C LEU A 114 -7.71 7.27 -6.55
N LEU A 115 -6.48 7.56 -6.96
CA LEU A 115 -5.55 8.47 -6.28
C LEU A 115 -5.28 9.69 -7.17
N ASP A 116 -5.27 10.86 -6.57
CA ASP A 116 -4.89 12.12 -7.24
C ASP A 116 -3.36 12.22 -7.35
N VAL A 117 -2.80 11.35 -8.17
CA VAL A 117 -1.36 11.30 -8.44
C VAL A 117 -1.09 11.01 -9.91
N THR A 118 0.07 11.48 -10.38
CA THR A 118 0.64 11.13 -11.69
C THR A 118 2.05 10.60 -11.49
N THR A 119 2.45 9.59 -12.28
CA THR A 119 3.78 9.01 -12.17
C THR A 119 4.55 9.12 -13.49
N ALA A 120 5.66 9.84 -13.44
CA ALA A 120 6.65 9.95 -14.52
C ALA A 120 7.87 9.06 -14.24
N PRO A 121 8.74 8.79 -15.22
CA PRO A 121 9.96 8.04 -14.97
C PRO A 121 10.99 8.88 -14.22
N LEU A 122 11.65 8.27 -13.22
CA LEU A 122 12.89 8.79 -12.64
C LEU A 122 14.03 8.73 -13.67
N THR A 123 14.99 9.62 -13.52
CA THR A 123 16.23 9.60 -14.31
C THR A 123 17.17 8.46 -13.90
N ARG A 124 17.05 7.98 -12.67
CA ARG A 124 17.84 6.90 -12.09
C ARG A 124 16.96 6.05 -11.17
N ARG A 125 17.12 4.72 -11.22
CA ARG A 125 16.40 3.78 -10.35
C ARG A 125 16.64 4.09 -8.87
N ALA A 126 15.57 4.24 -8.12
CA ALA A 126 15.61 4.26 -6.66
C ALA A 126 15.71 2.81 -6.18
N THR A 127 16.81 2.48 -5.47
CA THR A 127 17.03 1.14 -4.94
C THR A 127 17.78 1.25 -3.61
N GLY A 128 17.21 0.70 -2.55
CA GLY A 128 17.84 0.71 -1.23
C GLY A 128 16.85 0.73 -0.08
N GLU A 129 17.37 0.99 1.11
CA GLU A 129 16.54 1.16 2.31
C GLU A 129 15.86 2.53 2.26
N LEU A 130 14.57 2.53 2.51
CA LEU A 130 13.72 3.72 2.62
C LEU A 130 13.23 3.84 4.06
N ALA A 131 13.36 5.04 4.63
CA ALA A 131 12.79 5.37 5.93
C ALA A 131 12.09 6.73 5.87
N SER A 132 10.97 6.87 6.57
CA SER A 132 10.20 8.11 6.61
C SER A 132 9.49 8.29 7.95
N GLU A 133 9.25 9.55 8.33
CA GLU A 133 8.39 9.92 9.44
C GLU A 133 6.95 10.09 8.93
N PRO A 134 5.93 9.48 9.57
CA PRO A 134 4.55 9.58 9.10
C PRO A 134 4.06 11.04 9.13
N THR A 135 3.36 11.46 8.08
CA THR A 135 2.74 12.79 8.03
C THR A 135 1.49 12.90 8.90
N ARG A 136 0.89 11.76 9.21
CA ARG A 136 -0.38 11.64 9.94
C ARG A 136 -1.57 12.23 9.18
N ALA A 137 -1.52 12.22 7.86
CA ALA A 137 -2.62 12.70 7.03
C ALA A 137 -3.80 11.71 7.04
N GLY A 138 -5.01 12.21 6.98
CA GLY A 138 -6.25 11.43 6.81
C GLY A 138 -6.35 10.24 7.76
N ILE A 139 -6.60 9.05 7.21
CA ILE A 139 -6.76 7.81 8.01
C ILE A 139 -5.50 7.39 8.76
N THR A 140 -4.33 7.99 8.46
CA THR A 140 -3.05 7.69 9.13
C THR A 140 -2.77 8.60 10.34
N ALA A 141 -3.73 9.40 10.80
CA ALA A 141 -3.57 10.36 11.91
C ALA A 141 -3.04 9.73 13.21
N GLU A 142 -3.30 8.46 13.45
CA GLU A 142 -2.85 7.72 14.65
C GLU A 142 -1.45 7.10 14.51
N LEU A 143 -0.80 7.17 13.33
CA LEU A 143 0.58 6.68 13.21
C LEU A 143 1.55 7.58 13.96
N SER A 144 2.44 6.97 14.72
CA SER A 144 3.47 7.66 15.51
C SER A 144 4.87 7.09 15.31
N GLU A 145 4.96 5.90 14.75
CA GLU A 145 6.24 5.21 14.54
C GLU A 145 6.80 5.51 13.15
N PRO A 146 8.14 5.68 13.01
CA PRO A 146 8.80 5.77 11.72
C PRO A 146 8.46 4.58 10.83
N LEU A 147 8.34 4.82 9.54
CA LEU A 147 8.10 3.80 8.52
C LEU A 147 9.42 3.38 7.88
N THR A 148 9.55 2.10 7.53
CA THR A 148 10.74 1.58 6.89
C THR A 148 10.41 0.49 5.88
N GLY A 149 11.13 0.45 4.76
CA GLY A 149 10.97 -0.53 3.71
C GLY A 149 12.19 -0.55 2.79
N PHE A 150 12.11 -1.35 1.75
CA PHE A 150 13.08 -1.38 0.67
C PHE A 150 12.42 -0.80 -0.58
N GLU A 151 13.01 0.23 -1.19
CA GLU A 151 12.52 0.79 -2.45
C GLU A 151 13.25 0.17 -3.64
N ASN A 152 12.51 -0.11 -4.71
CA ASN A 152 13.07 -0.58 -5.98
C ASN A 152 12.15 -0.19 -7.14
N HIS A 153 12.26 1.05 -7.62
CA HIS A 153 11.36 1.58 -8.64
C HIS A 153 12.02 2.59 -9.58
N MET A 154 11.31 2.89 -10.66
CA MET A 154 11.64 3.97 -11.63
C MET A 154 10.57 5.05 -11.66
N GLY A 155 9.56 5.00 -10.80
CA GLY A 155 8.49 5.98 -10.79
C GLY A 155 8.84 7.22 -9.97
N ALA A 156 8.58 8.40 -10.55
CA ALA A 156 8.53 9.69 -9.87
C ALA A 156 7.06 10.09 -9.73
N THR A 157 6.51 10.02 -8.52
CA THR A 157 5.09 10.27 -8.27
C THR A 157 4.86 11.67 -7.72
N VAL A 158 4.07 12.46 -8.43
CA VAL A 158 3.62 13.80 -8.04
C VAL A 158 2.24 13.68 -7.41
N LEU A 159 2.05 14.31 -6.26
CA LEU A 159 0.77 14.38 -5.56
C LEU A 159 -0.04 15.57 -6.07
N GLY A 160 -1.31 15.35 -6.38
CA GLY A 160 -2.28 16.40 -6.62
C GLY A 160 -2.87 16.98 -5.32
N PRO A 161 -3.72 17.98 -5.42
CA PRO A 161 -4.28 18.69 -4.25
C PRO A 161 -5.13 17.83 -3.31
N ASP A 162 -5.72 16.74 -3.80
CA ASP A 162 -6.58 15.87 -3.00
C ASP A 162 -5.78 14.75 -2.30
N ALA A 163 -4.50 14.59 -2.64
CA ALA A 163 -3.61 13.59 -2.08
C ALA A 163 -2.65 14.19 -1.04
N SER A 164 -2.32 13.41 -0.02
CA SER A 164 -1.30 13.75 0.96
C SER A 164 -0.20 12.69 0.96
N ALA A 165 1.04 13.08 1.30
CA ALA A 165 2.12 12.11 1.47
C ALA A 165 1.88 11.23 2.71
N LEU A 166 2.24 9.95 2.63
CA LEU A 166 2.24 9.04 3.78
C LEU A 166 3.34 9.40 4.78
N GLY A 167 4.55 9.68 4.28
CA GLY A 167 5.68 9.99 5.15
C GLY A 167 6.64 11.02 4.56
N ARG A 168 7.40 11.70 5.44
CA ARG A 168 8.55 12.54 5.08
C ARG A 168 9.80 11.67 5.09
N VAL A 169 10.47 11.55 3.95
CA VAL A 169 11.65 10.69 3.79
C VAL A 169 12.83 11.20 4.60
N THR A 170 13.38 10.35 5.46
CA THR A 170 14.62 10.59 6.22
C THR A 170 15.81 9.87 5.60
N ARG A 171 15.56 8.77 4.88
CA ARG A 171 16.56 8.00 4.12
C ARG A 171 15.91 7.39 2.88
N GLY A 172 16.60 7.40 1.75
CA GLY A 172 16.09 6.91 0.47
C GLY A 172 15.55 8.00 -0.43
N VAL A 173 14.76 7.62 -1.42
CA VAL A 173 14.20 8.50 -2.46
C VAL A 173 12.70 8.73 -2.26
N GLY A 174 11.93 7.66 -2.01
CA GLY A 174 10.46 7.72 -1.90
C GLY A 174 9.80 8.06 -3.23
N ASN A 175 8.83 8.97 -3.23
CA ASN A 175 8.11 9.38 -4.45
C ASN A 175 9.02 10.00 -5.53
N GLY A 176 10.13 10.62 -5.12
CA GLY A 176 11.21 11.05 -6.03
C GLY A 176 10.87 12.19 -6.99
N ALA A 177 9.71 12.83 -6.86
CA ALA A 177 9.29 13.94 -7.72
C ALA A 177 9.82 15.28 -7.19
N ASP A 178 10.28 16.13 -8.11
CA ASP A 178 10.59 17.57 -7.92
C ASP A 178 11.43 17.95 -6.68
N GLY A 179 12.25 17.01 -6.19
CA GLY A 179 13.11 17.23 -5.01
C GLY A 179 12.34 17.18 -3.68
N GLU A 180 11.07 16.88 -3.66
CA GLU A 180 10.31 16.61 -2.45
C GLU A 180 10.75 15.30 -1.81
N LYS A 181 11.07 15.37 -0.53
CA LYS A 181 11.45 14.20 0.25
C LYS A 181 10.21 13.59 0.93
N VAL A 182 9.34 13.00 0.14
CA VAL A 182 8.14 12.32 0.63
C VAL A 182 8.05 10.91 0.06
N ASP A 183 7.41 10.01 0.79
CA ASP A 183 7.04 8.68 0.31
C ASP A 183 5.54 8.45 0.46
N GLY A 184 5.02 7.76 -0.53
CA GLY A 184 3.67 7.24 -0.52
C GLY A 184 2.58 8.29 -0.68
N VAL A 185 1.36 7.83 -0.50
CA VAL A 185 0.11 8.59 -0.70
C VAL A 185 -0.91 8.15 0.34
N VAL A 186 -1.66 9.12 0.84
CA VAL A 186 -2.87 8.92 1.64
C VAL A 186 -3.99 9.74 1.02
N GLN A 187 -5.08 9.08 0.61
CA GLN A 187 -6.27 9.75 0.10
C GLN A 187 -7.51 8.92 0.44
N GLY A 188 -8.47 9.52 1.15
CA GLY A 188 -9.63 8.79 1.64
C GLY A 188 -9.21 7.58 2.48
N SER A 189 -9.65 6.38 2.08
CA SER A 189 -9.30 5.11 2.70
C SER A 189 -8.08 4.41 2.09
N VAL A 190 -7.44 5.04 1.09
CA VAL A 190 -6.30 4.45 0.38
C VAL A 190 -4.98 4.92 0.99
N ILE A 191 -4.10 3.96 1.28
CA ILE A 191 -2.71 4.18 1.66
C ILE A 191 -1.83 3.47 0.64
N ALA A 192 -0.86 4.19 0.07
CA ALA A 192 0.08 3.59 -0.86
C ALA A 192 1.52 4.02 -0.56
N THR A 193 2.52 3.23 -0.97
CA THR A 193 3.94 3.48 -0.67
C THR A 193 4.84 2.82 -1.72
N TYR A 194 6.10 3.27 -1.80
CA TYR A 194 7.15 2.57 -2.54
C TYR A 194 7.92 1.56 -1.68
N MET A 195 7.54 1.37 -0.44
CA MET A 195 8.18 0.42 0.48
C MET A 195 7.75 -1.01 0.19
N HIS A 196 8.71 -1.87 -0.16
CA HIS A 196 8.59 -3.33 -0.22
C HIS A 196 9.15 -3.98 1.04
N GLY A 197 9.00 -5.32 1.13
CA GLY A 197 9.72 -6.05 2.11
C GLY A 197 9.13 -7.27 2.82
N PRO A 198 7.85 -7.62 2.82
CA PRO A 198 6.61 -6.86 2.71
C PRO A 198 6.56 -5.65 3.65
N ALA A 199 6.05 -4.52 3.15
CA ALA A 199 6.07 -3.27 3.93
C ALA A 199 5.42 -3.42 5.32
N LEU A 200 4.29 -4.12 5.41
CA LEU A 200 3.56 -4.31 6.67
C LEU A 200 4.29 -5.23 7.66
N ALA A 201 5.18 -6.11 7.21
CA ALA A 201 6.03 -6.91 8.11
C ALA A 201 7.05 -6.04 8.85
N ARG A 202 7.47 -4.93 8.23
CA ARG A 202 8.42 -3.98 8.79
C ARG A 202 7.75 -2.82 9.53
N ASN A 203 6.43 -2.62 9.34
CA ASN A 203 5.65 -1.52 9.89
C ASN A 203 4.40 -2.05 10.64
N PRO A 204 4.59 -2.64 11.82
CA PRO A 204 3.51 -3.28 12.56
C PRO A 204 2.39 -2.32 12.94
N GLN A 205 2.70 -1.06 13.29
CA GLN A 205 1.68 -0.06 13.62
C GLN A 205 0.81 0.28 12.41
N LEU A 206 1.39 0.35 11.19
CA LEU A 206 0.62 0.55 9.96
C LEU A 206 -0.27 -0.66 9.64
N ALA A 207 0.23 -1.89 9.85
CA ALA A 207 -0.59 -3.09 9.70
C ALA A 207 -1.77 -3.10 10.69
N ASP A 208 -1.53 -2.75 11.94
CA ASP A 208 -2.54 -2.67 12.98
C ASP A 208 -3.57 -1.56 12.70
N LEU A 209 -3.13 -0.41 12.19
CA LEU A 209 -4.02 0.66 11.74
C LEU A 209 -4.99 0.17 10.65
N LEU A 210 -4.48 -0.54 9.63
CA LEU A 210 -5.32 -1.10 8.56
C LEU A 210 -6.35 -2.09 9.10
N ILE A 211 -5.97 -2.96 10.05
CA ILE A 211 -6.89 -3.88 10.72
C ILE A 211 -7.94 -3.11 11.52
N ALA A 212 -7.52 -2.12 12.31
CA ALA A 212 -8.44 -1.31 13.11
C ALA A 212 -9.48 -0.58 12.24
N ARG A 213 -9.03 0.01 11.12
CA ARG A 213 -9.93 0.66 10.15
C ARG A 213 -10.90 -0.32 9.49
N ALA A 214 -10.44 -1.52 9.15
CA ALA A 214 -11.30 -2.56 8.58
C ALA A 214 -12.35 -3.09 9.58
N LEU A 215 -12.09 -2.97 10.88
CA LEU A 215 -13.01 -3.31 11.97
C LEU A 215 -13.86 -2.13 12.46
N ASP A 216 -13.64 -0.93 11.87
CA ASP A 216 -14.30 0.33 12.26
C ASP A 216 -14.08 0.67 13.76
N ILE A 217 -12.85 0.49 14.25
CA ILE A 217 -12.42 0.85 15.59
C ILE A 217 -11.20 1.79 15.58
N PRO A 218 -11.00 2.61 16.64
CA PRO A 218 -9.74 3.32 16.83
C PRO A 218 -8.55 2.36 16.97
N LEU A 219 -7.35 2.78 16.51
CA LEU A 219 -6.14 1.97 16.66
C LEU A 219 -5.85 1.61 18.13
N ALA A 220 -6.14 2.53 19.04
CA ALA A 220 -5.94 2.33 20.48
C ALA A 220 -6.85 1.25 21.12
N GLU A 221 -7.94 0.87 20.47
CA GLU A 221 -8.83 -0.21 20.91
C GLU A 221 -8.40 -1.59 20.38
N LEU A 222 -7.50 -1.63 19.40
CA LEU A 222 -6.95 -2.90 18.92
C LEU A 222 -5.95 -3.44 19.96
N GLU A 223 -6.13 -4.70 20.37
CA GLU A 223 -5.23 -5.34 21.34
C GLU A 223 -3.76 -5.24 20.91
N PRO A 224 -2.85 -4.72 21.73
CA PRO A 224 -1.43 -4.62 21.37
C PRO A 224 -0.81 -5.98 21.02
N LEU A 225 0.02 -6.00 19.98
CA LEU A 225 0.74 -7.20 19.56
C LEU A 225 2.19 -6.85 19.23
N GLU A 226 3.08 -7.13 20.16
CA GLU A 226 4.51 -6.97 19.98
C GLU A 226 5.15 -8.31 19.60
N LEU A 227 6.10 -8.26 18.67
CA LEU A 227 6.88 -9.40 18.21
C LEU A 227 8.37 -9.02 18.27
N ASP A 228 9.12 -9.59 19.20
CA ASP A 228 10.54 -9.25 19.43
C ASP A 228 11.39 -9.27 18.16
N ALA A 229 11.15 -10.24 17.26
CA ALA A 229 11.87 -10.33 16.01
C ALA A 229 11.60 -9.12 15.06
N VAL A 230 10.37 -8.60 15.08
CA VAL A 230 9.99 -7.41 14.30
C VAL A 230 10.62 -6.17 14.91
N THR A 231 10.56 -6.03 16.23
CA THR A 231 11.18 -4.91 16.96
C THR A 231 12.68 -4.85 16.68
N LYS A 232 13.40 -5.95 16.78
CA LYS A 232 14.85 -6.03 16.48
C LYS A 232 15.15 -5.67 15.03
N LEU A 233 14.38 -6.21 14.06
CA LEU A 233 14.53 -5.88 12.64
C LEU A 233 14.36 -4.37 12.41
N ARG A 234 13.34 -3.76 13.00
CA ARG A 234 13.09 -2.32 12.86
C ARG A 234 14.23 -1.49 13.43
N GLU A 235 14.73 -1.83 14.62
CA GLU A 235 15.88 -1.15 15.22
C GLU A 235 17.12 -1.19 14.31
N GLU A 236 17.38 -2.32 13.65
CA GLU A 236 18.49 -2.45 12.70
C GLU A 236 18.28 -1.60 11.44
N ARG A 237 17.05 -1.53 10.92
CA ARG A 237 16.74 -0.86 9.66
C ARG A 237 16.54 0.64 9.79
N LEU A 238 16.22 1.15 10.96
CA LEU A 238 16.06 2.57 11.25
C LEU A 238 17.37 3.25 11.70
N ARG A 239 18.43 2.48 11.99
CA ARG A 239 19.80 3.00 12.21
C ARG A 239 20.41 3.39 10.86
#